data_e7119569ad2d5ebc44bcf0772eeeed60
#
_entry.id   e7119569ad2d5ebc44bcf0772eeeed60
#
_cell.length_a   1.000
_cell.length_b   1.000
_cell.length_c   1.000
_cell.angle_alpha   90.00
_cell.angle_beta   90.00
_cell.angle_gamma   90.00
#
_symmetry.space_group_name_H-M   'P 1'
#
loop_
_entity.id
_entity.type
_entity.pdbx_description
1 polymer ?
#
loop_
_entity_poly.entity_id
_entity_poly.type
_entity_poly.pdbx_seq_one_letter_code
_entity_poly.pdbx_strand_id
1 'polypeptide(L)'
;MTQLILASSSPRRRDLLEQVNISYETRKQHVDESKMTCRSPRAYVQALAELKARSVPFSVDNEVIISADTVVSFEDQVLGKPKSRKEAFDMLSMLSGNIHKVYTGVTIRSAEQETSFVEKTTVEFWPLTKDEINEYLDSEEPYDKAGAYGIQSSGAIFVKEIKGDYYNVVGLPLSRVVRSLRSYGIFPNLSQPEHKVTGN
;
A
#
# COMPACT_ATOMS: atom_id res chain seq x y z
N MET A 1 1.50 -6.11 27.34
CA MET A 1 0.79 -5.30 26.31
C MET A 1 1.05 -5.95 24.96
N THR A 2 0.07 -5.97 24.09
CA THR A 2 0.22 -6.49 22.72
C THR A 2 1.10 -5.55 21.91
N GLN A 3 2.07 -6.10 21.17
CA GLN A 3 3.03 -5.37 20.38
C GLN A 3 2.73 -5.55 18.89
N LEU A 4 2.59 -4.43 18.13
CA LEU A 4 2.39 -4.48 16.69
C LEU A 4 3.73 -4.52 15.96
N ILE A 5 3.88 -5.48 15.07
CA ILE A 5 5.02 -5.63 14.15
C ILE A 5 4.56 -5.31 12.73
N LEU A 6 5.09 -4.26 12.13
CA LEU A 6 4.85 -3.94 10.72
C LEU A 6 5.86 -4.69 9.84
N ALA A 7 5.40 -5.72 9.15
CA ALA A 7 6.18 -6.49 8.19
C ALA A 7 6.16 -5.78 6.81
N SER A 8 6.74 -4.58 6.75
CA SER A 8 6.80 -3.78 5.52
C SER A 8 7.96 -2.79 5.55
N SER A 9 8.61 -2.61 4.41
CA SER A 9 9.64 -1.56 4.19
C SER A 9 9.05 -0.25 3.66
N SER A 10 7.75 -0.20 3.37
CA SER A 10 7.09 0.97 2.80
C SER A 10 7.02 2.13 3.80
N PRO A 11 7.62 3.31 3.52
CA PRO A 11 7.50 4.48 4.38
C PRO A 11 6.06 4.95 4.49
N ARG A 12 5.29 4.91 3.40
CA ARG A 12 3.89 5.33 3.37
C ARG A 12 3.00 4.56 4.37
N ARG A 13 3.24 3.26 4.56
CA ARG A 13 2.49 2.46 5.54
C ARG A 13 2.84 2.82 6.98
N ARG A 14 4.10 3.20 7.22
CA ARG A 14 4.54 3.73 8.53
C ARG A 14 3.83 5.03 8.83
N ASP A 15 3.88 5.98 7.89
CA ASP A 15 3.24 7.29 8.02
C ASP A 15 1.74 7.16 8.33
N LEU A 16 1.05 6.19 7.69
CA LEU A 16 -0.38 5.95 7.93
C LEU A 16 -0.67 5.39 9.34
N LEU A 17 0.18 4.51 9.89
CA LEU A 17 0.02 4.04 11.27
C LEU A 17 0.35 5.15 12.27
N GLU A 18 1.35 5.97 11.99
CA GLU A 18 1.71 7.14 12.79
C GLU A 18 0.59 8.20 12.79
N GLN A 19 -0.07 8.42 11.66
CA GLN A 19 -1.21 9.35 11.52
C GLN A 19 -2.34 9.04 12.52
N VAL A 20 -2.51 7.78 12.90
CA VAL A 20 -3.52 7.37 13.87
C VAL A 20 -2.94 7.01 15.23
N ASN A 21 -1.68 7.39 15.49
CA ASN A 21 -0.98 7.15 16.75
C ASN A 21 -1.02 5.67 17.19
N ILE A 22 -0.81 4.75 16.27
CA ILE A 22 -0.60 3.33 16.55
C ILE A 22 0.91 3.08 16.65
N SER A 23 1.37 2.68 17.82
CA SER A 23 2.77 2.28 18.02
C SER A 23 3.05 0.93 17.36
N TYR A 24 4.19 0.82 16.67
CA TYR A 24 4.63 -0.39 16.01
C TYR A 24 6.15 -0.51 16.01
N GLU A 25 6.65 -1.72 15.79
CA GLU A 25 8.03 -1.97 15.37
C GLU A 25 8.05 -2.42 13.92
N THR A 26 9.11 -2.09 13.18
CA THR A 26 9.30 -2.61 11.82
C THR A 26 10.16 -3.86 11.83
N ARG A 27 9.72 -4.89 11.10
CA ARG A 27 10.54 -6.09 10.89
C ARG A 27 10.60 -6.41 9.40
N LYS A 28 11.82 -6.61 8.89
CA LYS A 28 12.05 -6.88 7.47
C LYS A 28 11.48 -8.24 7.10
N GLN A 29 10.75 -8.27 6.02
CA GLN A 29 10.26 -9.48 5.38
C GLN A 29 11.25 -9.98 4.33
N HIS A 30 11.30 -11.29 4.13
CA HIS A 30 12.13 -11.95 3.11
C HIS A 30 11.22 -12.85 2.27
N VAL A 31 10.76 -12.32 1.14
CA VAL A 31 9.84 -13.02 0.22
C VAL A 31 10.35 -12.88 -1.20
N ASP A 32 10.41 -13.99 -1.92
CA ASP A 32 10.66 -14.03 -3.36
C ASP A 32 9.32 -13.90 -4.10
N GLU A 33 8.97 -12.67 -4.46
CA GLU A 33 7.73 -12.35 -5.16
C GLU A 33 7.70 -12.87 -6.61
N SER A 34 8.88 -13.18 -7.20
CA SER A 34 9.00 -13.61 -8.61
C SER A 34 8.32 -14.95 -8.90
N LYS A 35 8.12 -15.77 -7.88
CA LYS A 35 7.47 -17.09 -7.98
C LYS A 35 5.96 -17.06 -7.86
N MET A 36 5.39 -15.88 -7.58
CA MET A 36 3.95 -15.76 -7.39
C MET A 36 3.22 -15.64 -8.72
N THR A 37 2.36 -16.62 -9.00
CA THR A 37 1.43 -16.61 -10.13
C THR A 37 0.01 -16.67 -9.59
N CYS A 38 -0.79 -15.66 -9.83
CA CYS A 38 -2.18 -15.61 -9.40
C CYS A 38 -3.10 -15.24 -10.56
N ARG A 39 -4.33 -15.76 -10.51
CA ARG A 39 -5.33 -15.61 -11.59
C ARG A 39 -5.98 -14.23 -11.62
N SER A 40 -5.85 -13.43 -10.57
CA SER A 40 -6.45 -12.09 -10.50
C SER A 40 -5.64 -11.16 -9.59
N PRO A 41 -5.70 -9.83 -9.83
CA PRO A 41 -5.05 -8.84 -8.98
C PRO A 41 -5.44 -8.96 -7.50
N ARG A 42 -6.71 -9.27 -7.22
CA ARG A 42 -7.22 -9.47 -5.86
C ARG A 42 -6.55 -10.66 -5.15
N ALA A 43 -6.50 -11.81 -5.83
CA ALA A 43 -5.85 -13.01 -5.27
C ALA A 43 -4.35 -12.81 -5.10
N TYR A 44 -3.72 -12.06 -6.01
CA TYR A 44 -2.29 -11.77 -5.98
C TYR A 44 -1.90 -10.97 -4.72
N VAL A 45 -2.55 -9.84 -4.45
CA VAL A 45 -2.22 -9.02 -3.28
C VAL A 45 -2.55 -9.71 -1.96
N GLN A 46 -3.61 -10.52 -1.93
CA GLN A 46 -3.94 -11.32 -0.75
C GLN A 46 -2.85 -12.33 -0.44
N ALA A 47 -2.47 -13.14 -1.41
CA ALA A 47 -1.44 -14.17 -1.25
C ALA A 47 -0.08 -13.56 -0.88
N LEU A 48 0.29 -12.42 -1.48
CA LEU A 48 1.52 -11.72 -1.10
C LEU A 48 1.47 -11.16 0.31
N ALA A 49 0.36 -10.57 0.73
CA ALA A 49 0.21 -10.10 2.11
C ALA A 49 0.34 -11.25 3.10
N GLU A 50 -0.33 -12.38 2.86
CA GLU A 50 -0.22 -13.58 3.69
C GLU A 50 1.22 -14.11 3.76
N LEU A 51 1.87 -14.23 2.60
CA LEU A 51 3.25 -14.72 2.51
C LEU A 51 4.22 -13.79 3.26
N LYS A 52 4.06 -12.47 3.10
CA LYS A 52 4.86 -11.44 3.81
C LYS A 52 4.66 -11.53 5.33
N ALA A 53 3.41 -11.67 5.80
CA ALA A 53 3.14 -11.83 7.23
C ALA A 53 3.79 -13.10 7.79
N ARG A 54 3.66 -14.23 7.09
CA ARG A 54 4.20 -15.52 7.52
C ARG A 54 5.72 -15.62 7.42
N SER A 55 6.37 -14.80 6.58
CA SER A 55 7.84 -14.76 6.49
C SER A 55 8.52 -14.12 7.70
N VAL A 56 7.77 -13.42 8.54
CA VAL A 56 8.27 -12.81 9.78
C VAL A 56 7.89 -13.70 10.96
N PRO A 57 8.87 -14.28 11.69
CA PRO A 57 8.58 -15.10 12.88
C PRO A 57 8.12 -14.24 14.05
N PHE A 58 7.33 -14.81 14.94
CA PHE A 58 7.08 -14.25 16.26
C PHE A 58 8.35 -14.37 17.11
N SER A 59 8.68 -13.31 17.83
CA SER A 59 9.78 -13.31 18.80
C SER A 59 9.28 -13.56 20.23
N VAL A 60 8.04 -13.11 20.49
CA VAL A 60 7.34 -13.32 21.77
C VAL A 60 5.83 -13.56 21.51
N ASP A 61 5.16 -14.18 22.48
CA ASP A 61 3.76 -14.65 22.31
C ASP A 61 2.73 -13.51 22.13
N ASN A 62 3.05 -12.31 22.58
CA ASN A 62 2.15 -11.15 22.51
C ASN A 62 2.35 -10.28 21.28
N GLU A 63 3.07 -10.73 20.27
CA GLU A 63 3.22 -10.04 19.01
C GLU A 63 2.01 -10.22 18.08
N VAL A 64 1.68 -9.14 17.40
CA VAL A 64 0.74 -9.13 16.27
C VAL A 64 1.47 -8.60 15.05
N ILE A 65 1.53 -9.37 13.99
CA ILE A 65 2.22 -9.03 12.75
C ILE A 65 1.19 -8.52 11.74
N ILE A 66 1.42 -7.33 11.18
CA ILE A 66 0.67 -6.79 10.05
C ILE A 66 1.56 -6.69 8.82
N SER A 67 1.04 -7.12 7.69
CA SER A 67 1.65 -6.94 6.38
C SER A 67 0.63 -6.43 5.37
N ALA A 68 1.10 -5.84 4.30
CA ALA A 68 0.25 -5.47 3.17
C ALA A 68 1.02 -5.55 1.85
N ASP A 69 0.25 -5.73 0.77
CA ASP A 69 0.74 -5.61 -0.59
C ASP A 69 -0.24 -4.81 -1.46
N THR A 70 0.27 -3.99 -2.38
CA THR A 70 -0.54 -3.09 -3.20
C THR A 70 -0.15 -3.19 -4.65
N VAL A 71 -1.15 -3.32 -5.54
CA VAL A 71 -0.95 -3.28 -6.98
C VAL A 71 -1.95 -2.36 -7.64
N VAL A 72 -1.54 -1.79 -8.76
CA VAL A 72 -2.41 -1.14 -9.73
C VAL A 72 -2.82 -2.16 -10.78
N SER A 73 -4.08 -2.15 -11.21
CA SER A 73 -4.58 -3.02 -12.26
C SER A 73 -5.37 -2.23 -13.30
N PHE A 74 -5.01 -2.41 -14.55
CA PHE A 74 -5.72 -1.88 -15.71
C PHE A 74 -6.08 -3.02 -16.64
N GLU A 75 -7.37 -3.14 -17.03
CA GLU A 75 -7.89 -4.24 -17.86
C GLU A 75 -7.48 -5.64 -17.34
N ASP A 76 -7.55 -5.81 -16.01
CA ASP A 76 -7.13 -7.00 -15.28
C ASP A 76 -5.62 -7.34 -15.35
N GLN A 77 -4.82 -6.54 -16.04
CA GLN A 77 -3.37 -6.62 -16.02
C GLN A 77 -2.82 -5.93 -14.77
N VAL A 78 -1.92 -6.60 -14.06
CA VAL A 78 -1.22 -6.05 -12.91
C VAL A 78 -0.06 -5.17 -13.37
N LEU A 79 -0.06 -3.91 -12.95
CA LEU A 79 1.04 -2.97 -13.14
C LEU A 79 1.86 -2.90 -11.84
N GLY A 80 3.05 -3.47 -11.89
CA GLY A 80 4.01 -3.42 -10.79
C GLY A 80 4.78 -2.10 -10.75
N LYS A 81 5.95 -2.12 -10.11
CA LYS A 81 6.89 -1.00 -10.12
C LYS A 81 7.63 -1.00 -11.45
N PRO A 82 7.77 0.15 -12.13
CA PRO A 82 8.51 0.25 -13.38
C PRO A 82 10.01 0.02 -13.13
N LYS A 83 10.65 -0.68 -14.06
CA LYS A 83 12.10 -0.98 -14.02
C LYS A 83 12.93 0.02 -14.83
N SER A 84 12.27 0.89 -15.58
CA SER A 84 12.92 1.89 -16.43
C SER A 84 11.99 3.08 -16.66
N ARG A 85 12.57 4.22 -17.10
CA ARG A 85 11.83 5.40 -17.54
C ARG A 85 10.82 5.07 -18.64
N LYS A 86 11.22 4.22 -19.60
CA LYS A 86 10.34 3.79 -20.69
C LYS A 86 9.12 3.04 -20.15
N GLU A 87 9.33 2.07 -19.26
CA GLU A 87 8.23 1.29 -18.66
C GLU A 87 7.29 2.20 -17.84
N ALA A 88 7.83 3.16 -17.09
CA ALA A 88 7.03 4.15 -16.37
C ALA A 88 6.20 5.02 -17.31
N PHE A 89 6.79 5.48 -18.43
CA PHE A 89 6.09 6.24 -19.46
C PHE A 89 4.96 5.43 -20.09
N ASP A 90 5.22 4.17 -20.43
CA ASP A 90 4.24 3.27 -21.03
C ASP A 90 3.06 3.03 -20.04
N MET A 91 3.35 2.81 -18.74
CA MET A 91 2.33 2.66 -17.70
C MET A 91 1.46 3.91 -17.57
N LEU A 92 2.06 5.10 -17.43
CA LEU A 92 1.30 6.35 -17.29
C LEU A 92 0.50 6.69 -18.55
N SER A 93 1.05 6.41 -19.72
CA SER A 93 0.33 6.56 -21.00
C SER A 93 -0.88 5.65 -21.09
N MET A 94 -0.76 4.42 -20.59
CA MET A 94 -1.86 3.45 -20.50
C MET A 94 -2.96 3.91 -19.53
N LEU A 95 -2.60 4.54 -18.42
CA LEU A 95 -3.55 5.04 -17.42
C LEU A 95 -4.17 6.37 -17.79
N SER A 96 -3.55 7.15 -18.69
CA SER A 96 -4.00 8.47 -19.13
C SER A 96 -5.44 8.44 -19.67
N GLY A 97 -6.32 9.26 -19.11
CA GLY A 97 -7.74 9.36 -19.50
C GLY A 97 -8.57 8.11 -19.17
N ASN A 98 -8.03 7.16 -18.44
CA ASN A 98 -8.66 5.88 -18.18
C ASN A 98 -8.98 5.66 -16.69
N ILE A 99 -9.83 4.66 -16.46
CA ILE A 99 -10.20 4.17 -15.12
C ILE A 99 -9.40 2.91 -14.82
N HIS A 100 -8.71 2.90 -13.70
CA HIS A 100 -7.97 1.75 -13.21
C HIS A 100 -8.36 1.39 -11.77
N LYS A 101 -7.89 0.26 -11.29
CA LYS A 101 -8.20 -0.26 -9.95
C LYS A 101 -6.91 -0.38 -9.14
N VAL A 102 -6.98 -0.01 -7.87
CA VAL A 102 -5.92 -0.26 -6.89
C VAL A 102 -6.40 -1.28 -5.89
N TYR A 103 -5.65 -2.34 -5.71
CA TYR A 103 -5.94 -3.38 -4.74
C TYR A 103 -4.84 -3.39 -3.68
N THR A 104 -5.25 -3.40 -2.41
CA THR A 104 -4.34 -3.67 -1.29
C THR A 104 -4.85 -4.86 -0.51
N GLY A 105 -4.02 -5.90 -0.45
CA GLY A 105 -4.18 -7.02 0.46
C GLY A 105 -3.55 -6.70 1.81
N VAL A 106 -4.21 -7.07 2.88
CA VAL A 106 -3.72 -6.92 4.26
C VAL A 106 -3.87 -8.23 4.98
N THR A 107 -2.85 -8.62 5.73
CA THR A 107 -2.89 -9.76 6.66
C THR A 107 -2.45 -9.31 8.03
N ILE A 108 -3.23 -9.64 9.04
CA ILE A 108 -2.96 -9.41 10.46
C ILE A 108 -2.97 -10.77 11.14
N ARG A 109 -1.91 -11.12 11.86
CA ARG A 109 -1.80 -12.41 12.55
C ARG A 109 -1.19 -12.29 13.93
N SER A 110 -1.67 -13.12 14.84
CA SER A 110 -1.05 -13.47 16.12
C SER A 110 -0.73 -14.95 16.16
N ALA A 111 -0.27 -15.48 17.28
CA ALA A 111 -0.11 -16.91 17.47
C ALA A 111 -1.44 -17.68 17.42
N GLU A 112 -2.56 -17.03 17.74
CA GLU A 112 -3.88 -17.66 17.92
C GLU A 112 -4.83 -17.45 16.74
N GLN A 113 -4.68 -16.35 16.00
CA GLN A 113 -5.63 -15.98 14.93
C GLN A 113 -4.95 -15.27 13.76
N GLU A 114 -5.55 -15.38 12.58
CA GLU A 114 -5.14 -14.68 11.37
C GLU A 114 -6.38 -14.10 10.68
N THR A 115 -6.27 -12.84 10.25
CA THR A 115 -7.30 -12.14 9.47
C THR A 115 -6.66 -11.61 8.20
N SER A 116 -7.22 -11.96 7.05
CA SER A 116 -6.79 -11.43 5.75
C SER A 116 -7.97 -10.80 5.02
N PHE A 117 -7.74 -9.68 4.36
CA PHE A 117 -8.74 -9.03 3.52
C PHE A 117 -8.11 -8.25 2.38
N VAL A 118 -8.90 -7.94 1.37
CA VAL A 118 -8.49 -7.10 0.24
C VAL A 118 -9.44 -5.93 0.10
N GLU A 119 -8.88 -4.73 0.00
CA GLU A 119 -9.61 -3.52 -0.35
C GLU A 119 -9.37 -3.18 -1.82
N LYS A 120 -10.39 -2.57 -2.46
CA LYS A 120 -10.34 -2.15 -3.86
C LYS A 120 -10.84 -0.72 -3.97
N THR A 121 -10.05 0.12 -4.63
CA THR A 121 -10.43 1.50 -4.98
C THR A 121 -10.29 1.69 -6.49
N THR A 122 -11.24 2.40 -7.06
CA THR A 122 -11.21 2.79 -8.46
C THR A 122 -10.68 4.21 -8.57
N VAL A 123 -9.75 4.44 -9.49
CA VAL A 123 -9.12 5.75 -9.74
C VAL A 123 -9.29 6.08 -11.22
N GLU A 124 -9.75 7.29 -11.52
CA GLU A 124 -9.81 7.84 -12.87
C GLU A 124 -8.73 8.91 -13.04
N PHE A 125 -7.98 8.86 -14.13
CA PHE A 125 -7.01 9.87 -14.50
C PHE A 125 -7.60 10.86 -15.51
N TRP A 126 -7.14 12.12 -15.44
CA TRP A 126 -7.27 13.06 -16.54
C TRP A 126 -6.53 12.52 -17.77
N PRO A 127 -6.94 12.92 -19.01
CA PRO A 127 -6.08 12.76 -20.18
C PRO A 127 -4.76 13.51 -19.94
N LEU A 128 -3.63 12.80 -20.02
CA LEU A 128 -2.29 13.35 -19.80
C LEU A 128 -1.59 13.58 -21.15
N THR A 129 -0.92 14.70 -21.27
CA THR A 129 -0.01 14.96 -22.39
C THR A 129 1.32 14.23 -22.20
N LYS A 130 2.06 14.05 -23.29
CA LYS A 130 3.41 13.48 -23.22
C LYS A 130 4.37 14.34 -22.38
N ASP A 131 4.18 15.65 -22.40
CA ASP A 131 5.03 16.60 -21.68
C ASP A 131 4.78 16.49 -20.17
N GLU A 132 3.52 16.44 -19.71
CA GLU A 132 3.17 16.20 -18.30
C GLU A 132 3.75 14.88 -17.77
N ILE A 133 3.64 13.80 -18.56
CA ILE A 133 4.23 12.51 -18.20
C ILE A 133 5.75 12.63 -18.10
N ASN A 134 6.42 13.25 -19.08
CA ASN A 134 7.87 13.37 -19.08
C ASN A 134 8.39 14.24 -17.92
N GLU A 135 7.71 15.35 -17.61
CA GLU A 135 8.05 16.22 -16.48
C GLU A 135 7.96 15.43 -15.15
N TYR A 136 6.90 14.65 -14.96
CA TYR A 136 6.77 13.83 -13.78
C TYR A 136 7.85 12.74 -13.68
N LEU A 137 8.23 12.14 -14.81
CA LEU A 137 9.28 11.10 -14.88
C LEU A 137 10.70 11.64 -14.62
N ASP A 138 10.91 12.95 -14.65
CA ASP A 138 12.17 13.58 -14.28
C ASP A 138 12.39 13.59 -12.75
N SER A 139 11.34 13.31 -11.98
CA SER A 139 11.43 13.04 -10.55
C SER A 139 11.82 11.58 -10.26
N GLU A 140 12.26 11.30 -9.04
CA GLU A 140 12.50 9.91 -8.60
C GLU A 140 11.23 9.20 -8.13
N GLU A 141 10.11 9.91 -8.08
CA GLU A 141 8.85 9.45 -7.49
C GLU A 141 8.23 8.23 -8.17
N PRO A 142 8.22 8.08 -9.50
CA PRO A 142 7.52 6.99 -10.19
C PRO A 142 8.04 5.59 -9.88
N TYR A 143 9.34 5.48 -9.61
CA TYR A 143 10.07 4.21 -9.71
C TYR A 143 9.89 3.25 -8.54
N ASP A 144 9.40 3.73 -7.40
CA ASP A 144 9.12 2.89 -6.22
C ASP A 144 7.63 2.53 -6.04
N LYS A 145 6.79 2.87 -7.03
CA LYS A 145 5.33 2.76 -6.94
C LYS A 145 4.72 1.88 -8.02
N ALA A 146 3.75 1.05 -7.64
CA ALA A 146 2.94 0.30 -8.59
C ALA A 146 2.18 1.26 -9.51
N GLY A 147 2.17 0.98 -10.83
CA GLY A 147 1.55 1.84 -11.82
C GLY A 147 2.28 3.17 -12.07
N ALA A 148 3.50 3.31 -11.55
CA ALA A 148 4.39 4.45 -11.74
C ALA A 148 3.84 5.81 -11.25
N TYR A 149 2.94 5.86 -10.25
CA TYR A 149 2.48 7.14 -9.69
C TYR A 149 2.23 7.08 -8.17
N GLY A 150 2.32 8.23 -7.52
CA GLY A 150 2.00 8.42 -6.10
C GLY A 150 0.88 9.44 -5.89
N ILE A 151 -0.21 9.03 -5.22
CA ILE A 151 -1.35 9.90 -4.96
C ILE A 151 -1.10 10.94 -3.86
N GLN A 152 -0.08 10.75 -3.03
CA GLN A 152 0.26 11.64 -1.91
C GLN A 152 1.19 12.79 -2.30
N SER A 153 1.77 12.75 -3.49
CA SER A 153 2.80 13.66 -3.98
C SER A 153 2.44 14.19 -5.37
N SER A 154 3.41 14.49 -6.21
CA SER A 154 3.18 15.13 -7.53
C SER A 154 2.25 14.35 -8.45
N GLY A 155 2.21 13.02 -8.36
CA GLY A 155 1.26 12.20 -9.14
C GLY A 155 -0.22 12.41 -8.77
N ALA A 156 -0.52 13.13 -7.70
CA ALA A 156 -1.90 13.52 -7.35
C ALA A 156 -2.58 14.37 -8.44
N ILE A 157 -1.80 15.15 -9.20
CA ILE A 157 -2.33 16.02 -10.28
C ILE A 157 -2.95 15.22 -11.43
N PHE A 158 -2.59 13.96 -11.58
CA PHE A 158 -3.15 13.09 -12.62
C PHE A 158 -4.55 12.57 -12.27
N VAL A 159 -4.90 12.56 -10.99
CA VAL A 159 -6.13 11.95 -10.50
C VAL A 159 -7.31 12.89 -10.69
N LYS A 160 -8.32 12.43 -11.44
CA LYS A 160 -9.58 13.12 -11.67
C LYS A 160 -10.64 12.73 -10.63
N GLU A 161 -10.75 11.44 -10.32
CA GLU A 161 -11.76 10.92 -9.39
C GLU A 161 -11.25 9.68 -8.66
N ILE A 162 -11.70 9.48 -7.43
CA ILE A 162 -11.49 8.27 -6.63
C ILE A 162 -12.86 7.76 -6.17
N LYS A 163 -13.13 6.46 -6.39
CA LYS A 163 -14.29 5.76 -5.85
C LYS A 163 -13.83 4.64 -4.94
N GLY A 164 -13.94 4.86 -3.63
CA GLY A 164 -13.50 3.94 -2.58
C GLY A 164 -12.58 4.61 -1.56
N ASP A 165 -11.70 3.82 -0.94
CA ASP A 165 -10.81 4.28 0.11
C ASP A 165 -9.52 4.91 -0.48
N TYR A 166 -9.29 6.19 -0.18
CA TYR A 166 -8.06 6.92 -0.53
C TYR A 166 -6.82 6.24 0.07
N TYR A 167 -6.89 5.85 1.35
CA TYR A 167 -5.76 5.24 2.04
C TYR A 167 -5.39 3.85 1.46
N ASN A 168 -6.35 3.17 0.86
CA ASN A 168 -6.08 1.97 0.07
C ASN A 168 -5.16 2.29 -1.12
N VAL A 169 -5.39 3.41 -1.81
CA VAL A 169 -4.52 3.85 -2.93
C VAL A 169 -3.12 4.21 -2.45
N VAL A 170 -3.01 4.80 -1.26
CA VAL A 170 -1.70 5.08 -0.61
C VAL A 170 -0.95 3.79 -0.29
N GLY A 171 -1.66 2.70 0.04
CA GLY A 171 -1.09 1.38 0.26
C GLY A 171 -1.44 0.68 1.57
N LEU A 172 -2.39 1.23 2.34
CA LEU A 172 -2.94 0.61 3.55
C LEU A 172 -4.34 1.15 3.80
N PRO A 173 -5.43 0.36 3.71
CA PRO A 173 -6.80 0.80 3.97
C PRO A 173 -6.99 1.06 5.48
N LEU A 174 -6.57 2.26 5.91
CA LEU A 174 -6.30 2.62 7.30
C LEU A 174 -7.49 2.39 8.22
N SER A 175 -8.67 2.87 7.83
CA SER A 175 -9.90 2.73 8.63
C SER A 175 -10.23 1.26 8.91
N ARG A 176 -10.15 0.39 7.90
CA ARG A 176 -10.42 -1.03 8.03
C ARG A 176 -9.35 -1.75 8.85
N VAL A 177 -8.07 -1.37 8.66
CA VAL A 177 -6.95 -1.88 9.46
C VAL A 177 -7.15 -1.57 10.94
N VAL A 178 -7.44 -0.32 11.30
CA VAL A 178 -7.69 0.09 12.70
C VAL A 178 -8.84 -0.70 13.32
N ARG A 179 -9.93 -0.92 12.57
CA ARG A 179 -11.06 -1.75 13.04
C ARG A 179 -10.66 -3.21 13.27
N SER A 180 -9.87 -3.77 12.36
CA SER A 180 -9.39 -5.16 12.48
C SER A 180 -8.40 -5.32 13.63
N LEU A 181 -7.50 -4.36 13.87
CA LEU A 181 -6.52 -4.40 14.96
C LEU A 181 -7.17 -4.44 16.35
N ARG A 182 -8.40 -3.95 16.50
CA ARG A 182 -9.13 -4.01 17.78
C ARG A 182 -9.36 -5.43 18.28
N SER A 183 -9.62 -6.39 17.38
CA SER A 183 -9.77 -7.81 17.74
C SER A 183 -8.46 -8.45 18.24
N TYR A 184 -7.33 -7.77 18.02
CA TYR A 184 -6.01 -8.15 18.52
C TYR A 184 -5.57 -7.32 19.74
N GLY A 185 -6.47 -6.52 20.31
CA GLY A 185 -6.16 -5.68 21.47
C GLY A 185 -5.30 -4.44 21.17
N ILE A 186 -5.22 -4.02 19.90
CA ILE A 186 -4.45 -2.85 19.47
C ILE A 186 -5.42 -1.71 19.13
N PHE A 187 -5.19 -0.55 19.73
CA PHE A 187 -6.05 0.63 19.62
C PHE A 187 -5.21 1.86 19.27
N PRO A 188 -5.76 2.81 18.48
CA PRO A 188 -5.11 4.09 18.26
C PRO A 188 -5.11 4.92 19.56
N ASN A 189 -4.04 5.66 19.80
CA ASN A 189 -3.97 6.62 20.90
C ASN A 189 -4.42 8.01 20.42
N LEU A 190 -5.71 8.24 20.38
CA LEU A 190 -6.32 9.49 19.90
C LEU A 190 -6.19 10.66 20.91
N SER A 191 -5.66 10.41 22.11
CA SER A 191 -5.48 11.44 23.15
C SER A 191 -4.18 12.22 23.01
N GLN A 192 -3.26 11.81 22.18
CA GLN A 192 -2.03 12.55 21.90
C GLN A 192 -2.29 13.58 20.79
N PRO A 193 -1.86 14.86 20.98
CA PRO A 193 -1.91 15.84 19.91
C PRO A 193 -1.02 15.37 18.74
N GLU A 194 -1.46 15.63 17.51
CA GLU A 194 -0.69 15.37 16.29
C GLU A 194 0.76 15.84 16.48
N HIS A 195 1.73 15.00 16.15
CA HIS A 195 3.11 15.44 15.98
C HIS A 195 3.10 16.51 14.89
N LYS A 196 3.16 17.79 15.31
CA LYS A 196 3.44 18.87 14.38
C LYS A 196 4.75 18.54 13.68
N VAL A 197 4.67 18.22 12.39
CA VAL A 197 5.84 18.27 11.52
C VAL A 197 6.33 19.71 11.57
N THR A 198 7.34 19.97 12.40
CA THR A 198 8.07 21.23 12.37
C THR A 198 8.85 21.23 11.07
N GLY A 199 8.28 21.89 10.06
CA GLY A 199 9.03 22.25 8.87
C GLY A 199 10.13 23.23 9.27
N ASN A 200 11.33 22.87 8.97
CA ASN A 200 12.47 23.77 8.76
C ASN A 200 12.88 23.65 7.31
#